data_7ce7160b1fa8c5be2ec76625c83d53fd
#
_entry.id   7ce7160b1fa8c5be2ec76625c83d53fd
#
_cell.length_a   1.000
_cell.length_b   1.000
_cell.length_c   1.000
_cell.angle_alpha   90.00
_cell.angle_beta   90.00
_cell.angle_gamma   90.00
#
_symmetry.space_group_name_H-M   'P 1'
#
loop_
_entity.id
_entity.type
_entity.pdbx_description
1 polymer ?
#
loop_
_entity_poly.entity_id
_entity_poly.type
_entity_poly.pdbx_seq_one_letter_code
_entity_poly.pdbx_strand_id
1 'polypeptide(L)'
;MLVASLFVTGCEKYEATDALIENLNTGEGGDRIAAVRQLPLRKQDAEKIVPALIESLKDKNAGVRWNAAIGLGQFGSEANAAIPALQASQRDKDARVREGAKVAISRIEGNK
;
A
#
# COMPACT_ATOMS: atom_id res chain seq x y z
N MET A 1 11.24 27.01 19.94
CA MET A 1 10.07 26.33 20.51
C MET A 1 8.83 26.51 19.66
N LEU A 2 8.36 27.73 19.57
CA LEU A 2 7.16 27.98 18.80
C LEU A 2 7.34 27.64 17.34
N VAL A 3 8.51 27.94 16.82
CA VAL A 3 8.80 27.66 15.43
C VAL A 3 8.74 26.15 15.16
N ALA A 4 9.31 25.39 16.08
CA ALA A 4 9.29 23.95 15.94
C ALA A 4 7.85 23.43 15.99
N SER A 5 7.02 24.01 16.85
CA SER A 5 5.63 23.62 16.93
C SER A 5 4.90 23.87 15.63
N LEU A 6 5.12 25.05 15.05
CA LEU A 6 4.47 25.37 13.80
C LEU A 6 4.90 24.44 12.69
N PHE A 7 6.18 24.13 12.69
CA PHE A 7 6.70 23.22 11.69
C PHE A 7 6.05 21.84 11.81
N VAL A 8 5.95 21.36 13.03
CA VAL A 8 5.31 20.07 13.28
C VAL A 8 3.86 20.10 12.84
N THR A 9 3.18 21.20 13.12
CA THR A 9 1.80 21.35 12.70
C THR A 9 1.66 21.25 11.18
N GLY A 10 2.57 21.89 10.47
CA GLY A 10 2.55 21.80 9.03
C GLY A 10 2.75 20.38 8.54
N CYS A 11 3.61 19.64 9.22
CA CYS A 11 3.89 18.26 8.82
C CYS A 11 2.76 17.32 9.18
N GLU A 12 1.94 17.71 10.14
CA GLU A 12 0.84 16.82 10.56
C GLU A 12 -0.17 16.55 9.48
N LYS A 13 -0.21 17.39 8.46
CA LYS A 13 -1.10 17.14 7.34
C LYS A 13 -0.70 15.91 6.56
N TYR A 14 0.57 15.57 6.62
CA TYR A 14 1.12 14.42 5.92
C TYR A 14 1.83 13.55 6.91
N GLU A 15 1.21 12.48 7.29
CA GLU A 15 1.89 11.56 8.17
C GLU A 15 3.14 11.05 7.48
N ALA A 16 4.19 10.85 8.25
CA ALA A 16 5.41 10.30 7.71
C ALA A 16 5.13 8.90 7.16
N THR A 17 5.86 8.53 6.12
CA THR A 17 5.71 7.22 5.53
C THR A 17 5.87 6.12 6.57
N ASP A 18 6.84 6.28 7.46
CA ASP A 18 7.08 5.27 8.50
C ASP A 18 5.88 5.14 9.44
N ALA A 19 5.21 6.24 9.75
CA ALA A 19 4.04 6.20 10.61
C ALA A 19 2.89 5.46 9.94
N LEU A 20 2.71 5.66 8.64
CA LEU A 20 1.67 4.95 7.91
C LEU A 20 1.98 3.46 7.83
N ILE A 21 3.24 3.11 7.65
CA ILE A 21 3.62 1.70 7.64
C ILE A 21 3.38 1.09 9.01
N GLU A 22 3.66 1.84 10.06
CA GLU A 22 3.38 1.37 11.42
C GLU A 22 1.88 1.09 11.59
N ASN A 23 1.04 1.97 11.06
CA ASN A 23 -0.41 1.76 11.13
C ASN A 23 -0.85 0.50 10.41
N LEU A 24 -0.17 0.12 9.33
CA LEU A 24 -0.46 -1.14 8.67
C LEU A 24 -0.21 -2.32 9.59
N ASN A 25 0.79 -2.20 10.44
CA ASN A 25 1.20 -3.31 11.28
C ASN A 25 0.40 -3.40 12.57
N THR A 26 0.00 -2.28 13.13
CA THR A 26 -0.57 -2.25 14.46
C THR A 26 -1.97 -1.65 14.54
N GLY A 27 -2.42 -1.00 13.48
CA GLY A 27 -3.69 -0.29 13.52
C GLY A 27 -4.89 -1.20 13.46
N GLU A 28 -6.04 -0.63 13.81
CA GLU A 28 -7.30 -1.32 13.62
C GLU A 28 -7.62 -1.37 12.12
N GLY A 29 -8.63 -2.17 11.76
CA GLY A 29 -8.95 -2.36 10.37
C GLY A 29 -9.14 -1.08 9.59
N GLY A 30 -9.86 -0.12 10.16
CA GLY A 30 -10.07 1.16 9.48
C GLY A 30 -8.77 1.94 9.29
N ASP A 31 -7.91 1.90 10.30
CA ASP A 31 -6.63 2.58 10.21
C ASP A 31 -5.73 1.93 9.17
N ARG A 32 -5.79 0.61 9.09
CA ARG A 32 -4.99 -0.11 8.09
C ARG A 32 -5.48 0.23 6.68
N ILE A 33 -6.79 0.32 6.48
CA ILE A 33 -7.33 0.70 5.17
C ILE A 33 -6.90 2.12 4.81
N ALA A 34 -7.00 3.03 5.77
CA ALA A 34 -6.59 4.41 5.51
C ALA A 34 -5.11 4.49 5.12
N ALA A 35 -4.27 3.75 5.85
CA ALA A 35 -2.84 3.77 5.57
C ALA A 35 -2.53 3.18 4.20
N VAL A 36 -3.15 2.05 3.86
CA VAL A 36 -2.84 1.39 2.60
C VAL A 36 -3.31 2.23 1.40
N ARG A 37 -4.28 3.10 1.61
CA ARG A 37 -4.76 3.97 0.53
C ARG A 37 -3.87 5.18 0.35
N GLN A 38 -3.21 5.63 1.41
CA GLN A 38 -2.36 6.82 1.35
C GLN A 38 -0.95 6.51 0.88
N LEU A 39 -0.44 5.33 1.22
CA LEU A 39 0.94 5.00 0.93
C LEU A 39 1.29 5.06 -0.56
N PRO A 40 0.45 4.57 -1.47
CA PRO A 40 0.83 4.60 -2.89
C PRO A 40 0.98 6.01 -3.47
N LEU A 41 0.52 7.01 -2.77
CA LEU A 41 0.68 8.39 -3.23
C LEU A 41 2.09 8.90 -3.01
N ARG A 42 2.91 8.16 -2.28
CA ARG A 42 4.26 8.57 -1.92
C ARG A 42 5.29 7.84 -2.75
N LYS A 43 5.31 8.15 -4.03
CA LYS A 43 6.16 7.41 -4.98
C LYS A 43 7.64 7.47 -4.63
N GLN A 44 8.07 8.54 -3.99
CA GLN A 44 9.47 8.70 -3.64
C GLN A 44 9.92 7.71 -2.57
N ASP A 45 8.99 7.10 -1.87
CA ASP A 45 9.31 6.15 -0.80
C ASP A 45 9.02 4.71 -1.20
N ALA A 46 9.05 4.42 -2.49
CA ALA A 46 8.69 3.10 -3.00
C ALA A 46 9.48 1.98 -2.33
N GLU A 47 10.75 2.21 -2.03
CA GLU A 47 11.59 1.17 -1.42
C GLU A 47 11.04 0.71 -0.08
N LYS A 48 10.44 1.61 0.66
CA LYS A 48 9.86 1.26 1.96
C LYS A 48 8.45 0.75 1.81
N ILE A 49 7.71 1.31 0.87
CA ILE A 49 6.27 1.08 0.76
C ILE A 49 5.97 -0.23 0.08
N VAL A 50 6.69 -0.56 -0.99
CA VAL A 50 6.40 -1.78 -1.73
C VAL A 50 6.45 -3.02 -0.84
N PRO A 51 7.50 -3.23 -0.02
CA PRO A 51 7.50 -4.40 0.86
C PRO A 51 6.33 -4.41 1.84
N ALA A 52 5.95 -3.22 2.35
CA ALA A 52 4.85 -3.13 3.30
C ALA A 52 3.53 -3.50 2.64
N LEU A 53 3.33 -3.07 1.39
CA LEU A 53 2.10 -3.41 0.67
C LEU A 53 2.06 -4.89 0.31
N ILE A 54 3.21 -5.49 0.03
CA ILE A 54 3.27 -6.92 -0.22
C ILE A 54 2.76 -7.69 1.01
N GLU A 55 3.20 -7.26 2.20
CA GLU A 55 2.69 -7.89 3.42
C GLU A 55 1.19 -7.66 3.58
N SER A 56 0.71 -6.50 3.20
CA SER A 56 -0.71 -6.19 3.31
C SER A 56 -1.59 -7.06 2.41
N LEU A 57 -1.00 -7.69 1.41
CA LEU A 57 -1.76 -8.64 0.59
C LEU A 57 -2.20 -9.86 1.41
N LYS A 58 -1.62 -10.07 2.58
CA LYS A 58 -1.98 -11.17 3.47
C LYS A 58 -2.88 -10.73 4.61
N ASP A 59 -3.31 -9.48 4.62
CA ASP A 59 -4.11 -8.95 5.72
C ASP A 59 -5.42 -9.73 5.84
N LYS A 60 -5.89 -9.86 7.07
CA LYS A 60 -7.15 -10.57 7.31
C LYS A 60 -8.35 -9.82 6.73
N ASN A 61 -8.22 -8.52 6.53
CA ASN A 61 -9.30 -7.68 6.02
C ASN A 61 -9.18 -7.60 4.50
N ALA A 62 -10.23 -8.02 3.79
CA ALA A 62 -10.20 -8.04 2.33
C ALA A 62 -10.04 -6.64 1.74
N GLY A 63 -10.57 -5.63 2.42
CA GLY A 63 -10.40 -4.25 1.95
C GLY A 63 -8.96 -3.81 1.96
N VAL A 64 -8.21 -4.23 2.99
CA VAL A 64 -6.78 -3.94 3.03
C VAL A 64 -6.07 -4.68 1.90
N ARG A 65 -6.38 -5.97 1.71
CA ARG A 65 -5.75 -6.75 0.64
C ARG A 65 -6.01 -6.14 -0.73
N TRP A 66 -7.26 -5.73 -0.97
CA TRP A 66 -7.64 -5.15 -2.24
C TRP A 66 -6.89 -3.84 -2.50
N ASN A 67 -6.89 -2.95 -1.50
CA ASN A 67 -6.18 -1.68 -1.65
C ASN A 67 -4.68 -1.88 -1.80
N ALA A 68 -4.13 -2.89 -1.16
CA ALA A 68 -2.70 -3.20 -1.33
C ALA A 68 -2.40 -3.60 -2.77
N ALA A 69 -3.25 -4.43 -3.37
CA ALA A 69 -3.05 -4.83 -4.75
C ALA A 69 -3.12 -3.63 -5.69
N ILE A 70 -4.14 -2.78 -5.50
CA ILE A 70 -4.29 -1.57 -6.30
C ILE A 70 -3.07 -0.69 -6.16
N GLY A 71 -2.63 -0.50 -4.91
CA GLY A 71 -1.48 0.37 -4.64
C GLY A 71 -0.21 -0.14 -5.29
N LEU A 72 0.03 -1.44 -5.24
CA LEU A 72 1.21 -2.00 -5.89
C LEU A 72 1.19 -1.75 -7.38
N GLY A 73 0.01 -1.86 -8.00
CA GLY A 73 -0.10 -1.55 -9.41
C GLY A 73 0.25 -0.11 -9.74
N GLN A 74 -0.03 0.79 -8.82
CA GLN A 74 0.25 2.21 -9.05
C GLN A 74 1.73 2.52 -9.05
N PHE A 75 2.55 1.68 -8.43
CA PHE A 75 4.00 1.86 -8.48
C PHE A 75 4.61 1.40 -9.80
N GLY A 76 3.86 0.64 -10.58
CA GLY A 76 4.38 0.16 -11.85
C GLY A 76 5.59 -0.73 -11.65
N SER A 77 6.59 -0.58 -12.50
CA SER A 77 7.75 -1.47 -12.47
C SER A 77 8.50 -1.46 -11.16
N GLU A 78 8.34 -0.41 -10.36
CA GLU A 78 9.00 -0.37 -9.06
C GLU A 78 8.45 -1.44 -8.11
N ALA A 79 7.29 -2.00 -8.42
CA ALA A 79 6.69 -3.04 -7.61
C ALA A 79 6.91 -4.43 -8.20
N ASN A 80 7.91 -4.61 -9.05
CA ASN A 80 8.21 -5.92 -9.65
C ASN A 80 8.32 -7.03 -8.62
N ALA A 81 8.87 -6.71 -7.46
CA ALA A 81 9.03 -7.73 -6.41
C ALA A 81 7.70 -8.26 -5.90
N ALA A 82 6.60 -7.57 -6.19
CA ALA A 82 5.28 -7.98 -5.74
C ALA A 82 4.63 -9.02 -6.68
N ILE A 83 5.19 -9.26 -7.85
CA ILE A 83 4.55 -10.13 -8.82
C ILE A 83 4.19 -11.50 -8.25
N PRO A 84 5.13 -12.22 -7.57
CA PRO A 84 4.75 -13.53 -7.05
C PRO A 84 3.61 -13.46 -6.04
N ALA A 85 3.60 -12.46 -5.16
CA ALA A 85 2.54 -12.33 -4.19
C ALA A 85 1.21 -11.98 -4.85
N LEU A 86 1.26 -11.15 -5.89
CA LEU A 86 0.05 -10.81 -6.62
C LEU A 86 -0.48 -12.01 -7.39
N GLN A 87 0.39 -12.86 -7.89
CA GLN A 87 -0.06 -14.09 -8.53
C GLN A 87 -0.82 -14.97 -7.54
N ALA A 88 -0.33 -15.04 -6.30
CA ALA A 88 -1.06 -15.77 -5.27
C ALA A 88 -2.40 -15.10 -4.97
N SER A 89 -2.44 -13.79 -5.01
CA SER A 89 -3.68 -13.05 -4.76
C SER A 89 -4.76 -13.29 -5.81
N GLN A 90 -4.39 -13.79 -6.97
CA GLN A 90 -5.38 -14.15 -7.99
C GLN A 90 -6.23 -15.34 -7.55
N ARG A 91 -5.84 -15.99 -6.47
CA ARG A 91 -6.62 -17.10 -5.90
C ARG A 91 -7.31 -16.68 -4.61
N ASP A 92 -7.33 -15.37 -4.32
CA ASP A 92 -7.95 -14.88 -3.09
C ASP A 92 -9.43 -15.23 -3.08
N LYS A 93 -9.97 -15.44 -1.89
CA LYS A 93 -11.38 -15.74 -1.75
C LYS A 93 -12.28 -14.54 -2.08
N ASP A 94 -11.75 -13.35 -2.05
CA ASP A 94 -12.51 -12.14 -2.37
C ASP A 94 -12.31 -11.76 -3.83
N ALA A 95 -13.42 -11.61 -4.55
CA ALA A 95 -13.36 -11.35 -5.98
C ALA A 95 -12.67 -10.04 -6.33
N ARG A 96 -12.83 -9.03 -5.46
CA ARG A 96 -12.18 -7.73 -5.71
C ARG A 96 -10.68 -7.86 -5.63
N VAL A 97 -10.21 -8.67 -4.69
CA VAL A 97 -8.78 -8.91 -4.54
C VAL A 97 -8.24 -9.63 -5.76
N ARG A 98 -8.95 -10.66 -6.22
CA ARG A 98 -8.53 -11.39 -7.41
C ARG A 98 -8.40 -10.46 -8.61
N GLU A 99 -9.41 -9.63 -8.82
CA GLU A 99 -9.40 -8.73 -9.97
C GLU A 99 -8.36 -7.65 -9.81
N GLY A 100 -8.24 -7.10 -8.60
CA GLY A 100 -7.21 -6.10 -8.33
C GLY A 100 -5.81 -6.63 -8.59
N ALA A 101 -5.57 -7.87 -8.24
CA ALA A 101 -4.26 -8.48 -8.47
C ALA A 101 -3.96 -8.61 -9.95
N LYS A 102 -4.95 -9.00 -10.74
CA LYS A 102 -4.78 -9.08 -12.19
C LYS A 102 -4.39 -7.75 -12.80
N VAL A 103 -5.14 -6.71 -12.42
CA VAL A 103 -4.88 -5.38 -12.93
C VAL A 103 -3.50 -4.91 -12.50
N ALA A 104 -3.15 -5.17 -11.24
CA ALA A 104 -1.85 -4.75 -10.72
C ALA A 104 -0.71 -5.40 -11.49
N ILE A 105 -0.79 -6.70 -11.73
CA ILE A 105 0.24 -7.40 -12.47
C ILE A 105 0.41 -6.78 -13.86
N SER A 106 -0.71 -6.53 -14.53
CA SER A 106 -0.68 -5.93 -15.84
C SER A 106 0.04 -4.57 -15.83
N ARG A 107 -0.27 -3.76 -14.85
CA ARG A 107 0.35 -2.43 -14.75
C ARG A 107 1.83 -2.52 -14.43
N ILE A 108 2.20 -3.43 -13.54
CA ILE A 108 3.60 -3.59 -13.16
C ILE A 108 4.42 -4.08 -14.34
N GLU A 109 3.86 -4.99 -15.12
CA GLU A 109 4.57 -5.54 -16.27
C GLU A 109 4.54 -4.62 -17.49
N GLY A 110 3.94 -3.45 -17.36
CA GLY A 110 3.94 -2.50 -18.44
C GLY A 110 2.75 -2.64 -19.36
N ASN A 111 1.78 -3.40 -18.93
CA ASN A 111 0.51 -3.50 -19.64
C ASN A 111 0.70 -4.01 -21.08
N LYS A 112 1.40 -5.07 -21.20
CA LYS A 112 1.66 -5.67 -22.52
C LYS A 112 0.48 -6.35 -23.13
#